data_2b6dea4fa10be554a45c5670e0b2c429
#
_entry.id   2b6dea4fa10be554a45c5670e0b2c429
#
_cell.length_a   1.000
_cell.length_b   1.000
_cell.length_c   1.000
_cell.angle_alpha   90.00
_cell.angle_beta   90.00
_cell.angle_gamma   90.00
#
_symmetry.space_group_name_H-M   'P 1'
#
loop_
_entity.id
_entity.type
_entity.pdbx_description
1 polymer ?
#
loop_
_entity_poly.entity_id
_entity_poly.type
_entity_poly.pdbx_seq_one_letter_code
_entity_poly.pdbx_strand_id
1 'polypeptide(L)'
;DMNRVFPGDNNGAVAESVAAGIVNDIIGSDFCLDIHSSNIFVREMPQVRLNDDNVDRLLPYAKMLNADFVWIFSSITVLDATLAYSLNHMGVPTLVAEMGVGNRINKEYSMQLLDGIFNLCINLGIWDDEPVSVREPIISTEGEVNFLTARESGIFVPAINSCGVIH
;
A
#
# COMPACT_ATOMS: atom_id res chain seq x y z
N ASP A 1 7.66 -11.87 -11.32
CA ASP A 1 7.08 -11.05 -10.25
C ASP A 1 5.64 -11.51 -10.01
N MET A 2 5.38 -12.08 -8.82
CA MET A 2 4.06 -12.62 -8.49
C MET A 2 2.98 -11.54 -8.49
N ASN A 3 3.31 -10.32 -8.09
CA ASN A 3 2.36 -9.20 -8.10
C ASN A 3 2.12 -8.62 -9.51
N ARG A 4 2.25 -9.47 -10.56
CA ARG A 4 1.93 -9.18 -11.97
C ARG A 4 1.17 -10.33 -12.63
N VAL A 5 0.73 -11.32 -11.84
CA VAL A 5 0.02 -12.50 -12.36
C VAL A 5 -1.29 -12.79 -11.61
N PHE A 6 -1.71 -11.92 -10.70
CA PHE A 6 -3.01 -12.05 -10.04
C PHE A 6 -4.16 -11.77 -11.03
N PRO A 7 -5.31 -12.45 -10.89
CA PRO A 7 -5.70 -13.36 -9.80
C PRO A 7 -5.09 -14.77 -9.90
N GLY A 8 -4.27 -15.06 -10.91
CA GLY A 8 -3.66 -16.35 -11.14
C GLY A 8 -4.52 -17.33 -11.94
N ASP A 9 -3.94 -18.52 -12.18
CA ASP A 9 -4.58 -19.65 -12.84
C ASP A 9 -4.05 -20.95 -12.22
N ASN A 10 -4.95 -21.80 -11.72
CA ASN A 10 -4.60 -23.10 -11.13
C ASN A 10 -3.89 -24.05 -12.10
N ASN A 11 -4.08 -23.87 -13.42
CA ASN A 11 -3.47 -24.67 -14.48
C ASN A 11 -2.31 -23.94 -15.17
N GLY A 12 -1.97 -22.73 -14.70
CA GLY A 12 -0.91 -21.90 -15.26
C GLY A 12 0.50 -22.27 -14.77
N ALA A 13 1.44 -21.37 -15.01
CA ALA A 13 2.79 -21.51 -14.47
C ALA A 13 2.78 -21.47 -12.94
N VAL A 14 3.90 -21.88 -12.31
CA VAL A 14 4.00 -21.96 -10.82
C VAL A 14 3.58 -20.66 -10.13
N ALA A 15 4.00 -19.50 -10.65
CA ALA A 15 3.62 -18.22 -10.07
C ALA A 15 2.12 -17.94 -10.16
N GLU A 16 1.48 -18.32 -11.26
CA GLU A 16 0.04 -18.16 -11.47
C GLU A 16 -0.76 -19.10 -10.57
N SER A 17 -0.31 -20.36 -10.42
CA SER A 17 -0.94 -21.34 -9.53
C SER A 17 -0.84 -20.90 -8.05
N VAL A 18 0.31 -20.37 -7.64
CA VAL A 18 0.48 -19.81 -6.28
C VAL A 18 -0.42 -18.57 -6.08
N ALA A 19 -0.48 -17.68 -7.06
CA ALA A 19 -1.34 -16.50 -6.98
C ALA A 19 -2.82 -16.88 -6.85
N ALA A 20 -3.28 -17.87 -7.63
CA ALA A 20 -4.64 -18.39 -7.52
C ALA A 20 -4.93 -19.00 -6.14
N GLY A 21 -3.98 -19.73 -5.56
CA GLY A 21 -4.07 -20.26 -4.20
C GLY A 21 -4.25 -19.15 -3.16
N ILE A 22 -3.43 -18.10 -3.24
CA ILE A 22 -3.52 -16.93 -2.34
C ILE A 22 -4.89 -16.26 -2.45
N VAL A 23 -5.38 -16.03 -3.68
CA VAL A 23 -6.69 -15.41 -3.89
C VAL A 23 -7.80 -16.28 -3.32
N ASN A 24 -7.76 -17.59 -3.53
CA ASN A 24 -8.76 -18.53 -3.01
C ASN A 24 -8.81 -18.54 -1.46
N ASP A 25 -7.68 -18.33 -0.79
CA ASP A 25 -7.62 -18.27 0.66
C ASP A 25 -8.15 -16.95 1.22
N ILE A 26 -8.07 -15.86 0.44
CA ILE A 26 -8.49 -14.52 0.88
C ILE A 26 -9.93 -14.19 0.48
N ILE A 27 -10.40 -14.74 -0.62
CA ILE A 27 -11.74 -14.41 -1.15
C ILE A 27 -12.82 -14.69 -0.10
N GLY A 28 -13.74 -13.71 0.08
CA GLY A 28 -14.77 -13.77 1.12
C GLY A 28 -14.34 -13.22 2.48
N SER A 29 -13.10 -12.74 2.62
CA SER A 29 -12.69 -11.97 3.79
C SER A 29 -13.35 -10.58 3.80
N ASP A 30 -13.59 -10.03 4.99
CA ASP A 30 -14.18 -8.69 5.16
C ASP A 30 -13.22 -7.57 4.77
N PHE A 31 -11.90 -7.83 4.88
CA PHE A 31 -10.85 -6.86 4.57
C PHE A 31 -9.50 -7.55 4.33
N CYS A 32 -8.70 -6.98 3.44
CA CYS A 32 -7.32 -7.39 3.20
C CYS A 32 -6.37 -6.18 3.27
N LEU A 33 -5.23 -6.36 3.93
CA LEU A 33 -4.13 -5.39 3.93
C LEU A 33 -2.89 -6.03 3.29
N ASP A 34 -2.52 -5.52 2.12
CA ASP A 34 -1.34 -5.95 1.37
C ASP A 34 -0.15 -5.05 1.75
N ILE A 35 0.82 -5.62 2.48
CA ILE A 35 1.94 -4.86 3.05
C ILE A 35 3.19 -5.05 2.21
N HIS A 36 3.73 -3.93 1.75
CA HIS A 36 4.93 -3.88 0.91
C HIS A 36 6.05 -3.07 1.56
N SER A 37 7.26 -3.36 1.15
CA SER A 37 8.39 -2.45 1.28
C SER A 37 8.87 -2.06 -0.11
N SER A 38 9.31 -0.82 -0.28
CA SER A 38 9.86 -0.31 -1.54
C SER A 38 10.99 -1.20 -2.10
N ASN A 39 11.43 -0.93 -3.31
CA ASN A 39 12.59 -1.61 -3.86
C ASN A 39 13.85 -1.40 -3.01
N ILE A 40 14.95 -2.06 -3.35
CA ILE A 40 16.21 -2.03 -2.56
C ILE A 40 16.98 -0.71 -2.67
N PHE A 41 16.58 0.21 -3.53
CA PHE A 41 17.31 1.45 -3.85
C PHE A 41 16.62 2.69 -3.32
N VAL A 42 15.29 2.69 -3.20
CA VAL A 42 14.49 3.86 -2.84
C VAL A 42 13.80 3.62 -1.50
N ARG A 43 13.94 4.57 -0.59
CA ARG A 43 13.21 4.59 0.67
C ARG A 43 11.92 5.37 0.47
N GLU A 44 10.80 4.73 0.75
CA GLU A 44 9.48 5.36 0.75
C GLU A 44 9.03 5.69 2.17
N MET A 45 8.32 6.80 2.32
CA MET A 45 7.60 7.12 3.55
C MET A 45 6.41 6.18 3.72
N PRO A 46 5.91 5.97 4.95
CA PRO A 46 4.69 5.23 5.16
C PRO A 46 3.53 5.82 4.37
N GLN A 47 3.03 5.07 3.40
CA GLN A 47 1.96 5.50 2.52
C GLN A 47 0.96 4.39 2.27
N VAL A 48 -0.28 4.79 1.99
CA VAL A 48 -1.33 3.90 1.50
C VAL A 48 -1.62 4.26 0.05
N ARG A 49 -1.76 3.25 -0.79
CA ARG A 49 -2.07 3.42 -2.20
C ARG A 49 -3.49 2.97 -2.50
N LEU A 50 -4.23 3.79 -3.22
CA LEU A 50 -5.60 3.56 -3.64
C LEU A 50 -5.75 3.80 -5.13
N ASN A 51 -6.66 3.06 -5.76
CA ASN A 51 -7.14 3.39 -7.09
C ASN A 51 -8.31 4.37 -6.99
N ASP A 52 -8.44 5.25 -7.96
CA ASP A 52 -9.48 6.28 -8.03
C ASP A 52 -10.91 5.69 -8.02
N ASP A 53 -11.12 4.52 -8.62
CA ASP A 53 -12.40 3.81 -8.64
C ASP A 53 -12.84 3.24 -7.27
N ASN A 54 -11.94 3.15 -6.31
CA ASN A 54 -12.19 2.60 -4.97
C ASN A 54 -12.09 3.64 -3.83
N VAL A 55 -11.86 4.90 -4.14
CA VAL A 55 -11.60 5.96 -3.14
C VAL A 55 -12.73 6.07 -2.14
N ASP A 56 -13.98 6.19 -2.60
CA ASP A 56 -15.12 6.38 -1.71
C ASP A 56 -15.26 5.26 -0.68
N ARG A 57 -14.92 4.03 -1.08
CA ARG A 57 -15.00 2.84 -0.21
C ARG A 57 -13.81 2.70 0.71
N LEU A 58 -12.60 2.98 0.23
CA LEU A 58 -11.35 2.59 0.91
C LEU A 58 -10.66 3.74 1.64
N LEU A 59 -10.89 5.00 1.27
CA LEU A 59 -10.25 6.14 1.90
C LEU A 59 -10.51 6.24 3.42
N PRO A 60 -11.70 5.94 3.95
CA PRO A 60 -11.92 5.91 5.39
C PRO A 60 -10.97 4.94 6.12
N TYR A 61 -10.75 3.75 5.56
CA TYR A 61 -9.83 2.75 6.13
C TYR A 61 -8.37 3.15 5.97
N ALA A 62 -8.01 3.78 4.83
CA ALA A 62 -6.66 4.28 4.60
C ALA A 62 -6.23 5.31 5.66
N LYS A 63 -7.15 6.19 6.08
CA LYS A 63 -6.91 7.17 7.14
C LYS A 63 -6.69 6.54 8.52
N MET A 64 -7.15 5.31 8.74
CA MET A 64 -6.97 4.59 10.00
C MET A 64 -5.59 3.96 10.14
N LEU A 65 -4.82 3.78 9.04
CA LEU A 65 -3.57 3.05 9.00
C LEU A 65 -2.33 3.81 9.49
N ASN A 66 -2.50 4.99 10.06
CA ASN A 66 -1.39 5.81 10.59
C ASN A 66 -0.29 6.09 9.56
N ALA A 67 -0.65 6.18 8.27
CA ALA A 67 0.27 6.53 7.20
C ALA A 67 0.54 8.04 7.17
N ASP A 68 1.69 8.45 6.63
CA ASP A 68 2.00 9.87 6.42
C ASP A 68 1.35 10.40 5.12
N PHE A 69 1.06 9.49 4.18
CA PHE A 69 0.58 9.85 2.84
C PHE A 69 -0.44 8.85 2.31
N VAL A 70 -1.46 9.33 1.63
CA VAL A 70 -2.39 8.51 0.83
C VAL A 70 -2.28 8.95 -0.61
N TRP A 71 -1.82 8.05 -1.46
CA TRP A 71 -1.69 8.29 -2.89
C TRP A 71 -2.85 7.65 -3.66
N ILE A 72 -3.64 8.50 -4.29
CA ILE A 72 -4.73 8.10 -5.16
C ILE A 72 -4.25 8.19 -6.60
N PHE A 73 -4.22 7.07 -7.30
CA PHE A 73 -3.75 7.01 -8.68
C PHE A 73 -4.80 6.38 -9.60
N SER A 74 -4.71 6.76 -10.86
CA SER A 74 -5.60 6.22 -11.90
C SER A 74 -5.19 4.80 -12.26
N SER A 75 -6.16 3.91 -12.39
CA SER A 75 -5.97 2.49 -12.67
C SER A 75 -5.68 2.18 -14.14
N ILE A 76 -4.85 2.99 -14.80
CA ILE A 76 -4.53 2.73 -16.21
C ILE A 76 -3.50 1.61 -16.33
N THR A 77 -3.94 0.42 -16.73
CA THR A 77 -3.22 -0.69 -17.40
C THR A 77 -2.09 -1.43 -16.68
N VAL A 78 -1.34 -0.85 -15.76
CA VAL A 78 -0.16 -1.53 -15.17
C VAL A 78 -0.49 -2.32 -13.91
N LEU A 79 -1.63 -2.07 -13.30
CA LEU A 79 -1.99 -2.58 -11.97
C LEU A 79 -3.02 -3.70 -12.00
N ASP A 80 -3.58 -4.05 -13.14
CA ASP A 80 -4.67 -5.02 -13.30
C ASP A 80 -4.32 -6.43 -12.79
N ALA A 81 -3.02 -6.77 -12.81
CA ALA A 81 -2.52 -8.06 -12.37
C ALA A 81 -1.89 -8.04 -10.97
N THR A 82 -2.26 -7.07 -10.12
CA THR A 82 -1.84 -7.02 -8.72
C THR A 82 -2.87 -7.68 -7.80
N LEU A 83 -2.41 -8.11 -6.62
CA LEU A 83 -3.28 -8.70 -5.61
C LEU A 83 -4.41 -7.76 -5.21
N ALA A 84 -4.09 -6.52 -4.85
CA ALA A 84 -5.05 -5.54 -4.38
C ALA A 84 -6.09 -5.19 -5.46
N TYR A 85 -5.68 -5.02 -6.73
CA TYR A 85 -6.61 -4.78 -7.82
C TYR A 85 -7.58 -5.96 -7.98
N SER A 86 -7.06 -7.17 -8.08
CA SER A 86 -7.88 -8.39 -8.25
C SER A 86 -8.87 -8.57 -7.12
N LEU A 87 -8.44 -8.46 -5.86
CA LEU A 87 -9.31 -8.64 -4.70
C LEU A 87 -10.39 -7.54 -4.60
N ASN A 88 -10.06 -6.28 -4.89
CA ASN A 88 -11.03 -5.19 -4.91
C ASN A 88 -12.13 -5.44 -5.96
N HIS A 89 -11.78 -5.96 -7.14
CA HIS A 89 -12.75 -6.33 -8.18
C HIS A 89 -13.58 -7.58 -7.82
N MET A 90 -13.04 -8.45 -6.98
CA MET A 90 -13.75 -9.63 -6.44
C MET A 90 -14.57 -9.31 -5.19
N GLY A 91 -14.65 -8.04 -4.78
CA GLY A 91 -15.48 -7.58 -3.67
C GLY A 91 -14.82 -7.60 -2.30
N VAL A 92 -13.54 -8.00 -2.19
CA VAL A 92 -12.76 -7.92 -0.94
C VAL A 92 -12.11 -6.55 -0.83
N PRO A 93 -12.50 -5.68 0.13
CA PRO A 93 -11.86 -4.39 0.35
C PRO A 93 -10.38 -4.58 0.66
N THR A 94 -9.50 -4.08 -0.21
CA THR A 94 -8.06 -4.31 -0.09
C THR A 94 -7.29 -3.00 -0.20
N LEU A 95 -6.47 -2.71 0.81
CA LEU A 95 -5.53 -1.60 0.82
C LEU A 95 -4.09 -2.08 0.61
N VAL A 96 -3.28 -1.25 -0.03
CA VAL A 96 -1.83 -1.45 -0.14
C VAL A 96 -1.12 -0.45 0.76
N ALA A 97 -0.32 -0.96 1.69
CA ALA A 97 0.58 -0.14 2.50
C ALA A 97 2.03 -0.32 2.01
N GLU A 98 2.69 0.78 1.70
CA GLU A 98 4.09 0.80 1.25
C GLU A 98 4.94 1.61 2.21
N MET A 99 6.13 1.11 2.56
CA MET A 99 7.04 1.85 3.43
C MET A 99 8.47 1.33 3.41
N GLY A 100 9.40 2.22 3.75
CA GLY A 100 10.79 1.86 3.96
C GLY A 100 11.54 1.53 2.68
N VAL A 101 12.49 0.62 2.77
CA VAL A 101 13.32 0.15 1.66
C VAL A 101 13.46 -1.38 1.75
N GLY A 102 13.41 -2.06 0.64
CA GLY A 102 13.54 -3.51 0.57
C GLY A 102 14.80 -4.04 1.25
N ASN A 103 14.73 -5.26 1.79
CA ASN A 103 15.80 -5.94 2.51
C ASN A 103 16.29 -5.25 3.81
N ARG A 104 15.55 -4.28 4.33
CA ARG A 104 15.88 -3.60 5.61
C ARG A 104 14.65 -3.43 6.47
N ILE A 105 14.81 -3.68 7.77
CA ILE A 105 13.78 -3.41 8.76
C ILE A 105 13.89 -1.96 9.23
N ASN A 106 12.82 -1.19 9.07
CA ASN A 106 12.66 0.11 9.68
C ASN A 106 11.70 -0.02 10.87
N LYS A 107 12.26 -0.05 12.09
CA LYS A 107 11.45 -0.24 13.32
C LYS A 107 10.42 0.87 13.54
N GLU A 108 10.77 2.11 13.23
CA GLU A 108 9.88 3.26 13.38
C GLU A 108 8.64 3.10 12.50
N TYR A 109 8.84 2.83 11.21
CA TYR A 109 7.74 2.62 10.28
C TYR A 109 6.92 1.35 10.59
N SER A 110 7.60 0.30 11.06
CA SER A 110 6.91 -0.92 11.47
C SER A 110 5.98 -0.67 12.67
N MET A 111 6.43 0.09 13.67
CA MET A 111 5.60 0.46 14.82
C MET A 111 4.45 1.39 14.41
N GLN A 112 4.75 2.38 13.55
CA GLN A 112 3.73 3.28 13.02
C GLN A 112 2.61 2.53 12.30
N LEU A 113 2.95 1.56 11.43
CA LEU A 113 1.95 0.73 10.76
C LEU A 113 1.22 -0.18 11.75
N LEU A 114 1.91 -0.73 12.73
CA LEU A 114 1.29 -1.60 13.74
C LEU A 114 0.20 -0.85 14.52
N ASP A 115 0.47 0.39 14.94
CA ASP A 115 -0.53 1.26 15.58
C ASP A 115 -1.73 1.46 14.64
N GLY A 116 -1.49 1.68 13.35
CA GLY A 116 -2.54 1.79 12.34
C GLY A 116 -3.36 0.51 12.16
N ILE A 117 -2.71 -0.66 12.18
CA ILE A 117 -3.39 -1.96 12.09
C ILE A 117 -4.30 -2.17 13.30
N PHE A 118 -3.80 -1.90 14.52
CA PHE A 118 -4.65 -1.99 15.72
C PHE A 118 -5.83 -1.03 15.63
N ASN A 119 -5.60 0.22 15.24
CA ASN A 119 -6.67 1.19 15.06
C ASN A 119 -7.70 0.73 14.02
N LEU A 120 -7.26 0.16 12.90
CA LEU A 120 -8.14 -0.42 11.89
C LEU A 120 -8.94 -1.60 12.45
N CYS A 121 -8.31 -2.54 13.16
CA CYS A 121 -8.98 -3.69 13.77
C CYS A 121 -10.05 -3.27 14.81
N ILE A 122 -9.77 -2.23 15.59
CA ILE A 122 -10.73 -1.66 16.55
C ILE A 122 -11.94 -1.08 15.80
N ASN A 123 -11.70 -0.29 14.77
CA ASN A 123 -12.78 0.33 13.98
C ASN A 123 -13.60 -0.69 13.18
N LEU A 124 -13.01 -1.82 12.81
CA LEU A 124 -13.73 -2.94 12.18
C LEU A 124 -14.45 -3.86 13.19
N GLY A 125 -14.30 -3.61 14.51
CA GLY A 125 -14.90 -4.43 15.56
C GLY A 125 -14.23 -5.80 15.75
N ILE A 126 -13.00 -5.97 15.23
CA ILE A 126 -12.19 -7.21 15.38
C ILE A 126 -11.46 -7.22 16.73
N TRP A 127 -11.08 -6.06 17.22
CA TRP A 127 -10.35 -5.87 18.46
C TRP A 127 -11.11 -4.93 19.39
N ASP A 128 -11.33 -5.34 20.66
CA ASP A 128 -12.06 -4.54 21.66
C ASP A 128 -11.07 -3.76 22.54
N ASP A 129 -10.79 -2.53 22.13
CA ASP A 129 -9.91 -1.59 22.83
C ASP A 129 -10.24 -0.14 22.44
N GLU A 130 -9.62 0.83 23.10
CA GLU A 130 -9.73 2.24 22.72
C GLU A 130 -8.95 2.53 21.44
N PRO A 131 -9.51 3.34 20.52
CA PRO A 131 -8.84 3.70 19.28
C PRO A 131 -7.46 4.34 19.50
N VAL A 132 -6.47 3.87 18.79
CA VAL A 132 -5.13 4.45 18.80
C VAL A 132 -5.15 5.79 18.06
N SER A 133 -4.48 6.80 18.63
CA SER A 133 -4.31 8.09 17.94
C SER A 133 -3.40 7.91 16.73
N VAL A 134 -3.92 8.20 15.55
CA VAL A 134 -3.20 8.10 14.28
C VAL A 134 -3.00 9.46 13.64
N ARG A 135 -2.03 9.57 12.75
CA ARG A 135 -1.75 10.80 11.99
C ARG A 135 -2.83 11.02 10.94
N GLU A 136 -3.15 12.27 10.67
CA GLU A 136 -3.94 12.63 9.48
C GLU A 136 -2.98 12.63 8.28
N PRO A 137 -3.17 11.75 7.29
CA PRO A 137 -2.27 11.66 6.15
C PRO A 137 -2.46 12.83 5.17
N ILE A 138 -1.40 13.19 4.45
CA ILE A 138 -1.53 14.03 3.26
C ILE A 138 -2.18 13.17 2.17
N ILE A 139 -3.27 13.63 1.59
CA ILE A 139 -3.97 12.94 0.51
C ILE A 139 -3.64 13.66 -0.80
N SER A 140 -3.15 12.91 -1.78
CA SER A 140 -2.79 13.47 -3.08
C SER A 140 -3.24 12.56 -4.22
N THR A 141 -3.62 13.17 -5.32
CA THR A 141 -3.93 12.51 -6.59
C THR A 141 -2.69 12.45 -7.48
N GLU A 142 -2.71 11.60 -8.50
CA GLU A 142 -1.59 11.44 -9.43
C GLU A 142 -1.19 12.77 -10.11
N GLY A 143 -2.14 13.65 -10.39
CA GLY A 143 -1.89 14.95 -11.01
C GLY A 143 -1.14 15.96 -10.13
N GLU A 144 -1.01 15.69 -8.83
CA GLU A 144 -0.31 16.53 -7.85
C GLU A 144 1.10 16.03 -7.55
N VAL A 145 1.50 14.88 -8.11
CA VAL A 145 2.82 14.27 -7.91
C VAL A 145 3.78 14.71 -9.01
N ASN A 146 4.96 15.21 -8.63
CA ASN A 146 6.01 15.59 -9.56
C ASN A 146 7.21 14.64 -9.43
N PHE A 147 7.64 14.10 -10.56
CA PHE A 147 8.85 13.28 -10.64
C PHE A 147 10.06 14.15 -10.94
N LEU A 148 11.03 14.17 -10.03
CA LEU A 148 12.31 14.83 -10.24
C LEU A 148 13.30 13.83 -10.81
N THR A 149 13.75 14.05 -12.03
CA THR A 149 14.75 13.22 -12.70
C THR A 149 16.10 13.91 -12.76
N ALA A 150 17.18 13.15 -12.56
CA ALA A 150 18.53 13.67 -12.73
C ALA A 150 18.76 14.01 -14.21
N ARG A 151 19.42 15.15 -14.46
CA ARG A 151 19.80 15.59 -15.83
C ARG A 151 21.09 14.95 -16.32
N GLU A 152 21.93 14.51 -15.37
CA GLU A 152 23.24 13.92 -15.61
C GLU A 152 23.40 12.64 -14.78
N SER A 153 24.32 11.78 -15.20
CA SER A 153 24.71 10.61 -14.42
C SER A 153 25.46 11.00 -13.17
N GLY A 154 25.21 10.32 -12.06
CA GLY A 154 25.88 10.62 -10.78
C GLY A 154 25.34 9.80 -9.64
N ILE A 155 25.80 10.12 -8.43
CA ILE A 155 25.31 9.55 -7.18
C ILE A 155 24.28 10.52 -6.59
N PHE A 156 23.08 10.03 -6.35
CA PHE A 156 22.06 10.81 -5.66
C PHE A 156 22.31 10.80 -4.15
N VAL A 157 22.51 11.97 -3.58
CA VAL A 157 22.67 12.17 -2.13
C VAL A 157 21.56 13.11 -1.66
N PRO A 158 20.55 12.59 -0.92
CA PRO A 158 19.47 13.44 -0.42
C PRO A 158 20.00 14.38 0.68
N ALA A 159 19.68 15.66 0.61
CA ALA A 159 19.98 16.64 1.64
C ALA A 159 18.93 16.67 2.77
N ILE A 160 17.77 16.07 2.54
CA ILE A 160 16.65 16.00 3.49
C ILE A 160 16.24 14.54 3.70
N ASN A 161 15.69 14.23 4.86
CA ASN A 161 15.05 12.97 5.09
C ASN A 161 13.78 12.85 4.21
N SER A 162 13.42 11.62 3.87
CA SER A 162 12.36 11.30 2.92
C SER A 162 10.94 11.70 3.33
N CYS A 163 10.74 12.51 4.32
CA CYS A 163 9.43 12.99 4.76
C CYS A 163 9.63 14.39 5.31
N GLY A 164 9.56 15.39 4.48
CA GLY A 164 9.70 16.77 4.92
C GLY A 164 8.89 17.72 4.05
N VAL A 165 8.29 18.72 4.68
CA VAL A 165 7.75 19.86 3.97
C VAL A 165 8.94 20.72 3.54
N ILE A 166 9.05 20.99 2.24
CA ILE A 166 10.04 21.92 1.70
C ILE A 166 9.35 23.29 1.64
N HIS A 167 9.90 24.24 2.37
CA HIS A 167 9.48 25.64 2.33
C HIS A 167 10.34 26.44 1.37
#